data_dbce09749bf13ca67c4f1687751356c0
#
_entry.id   dbce09749bf13ca67c4f1687751356c0
#
_cell.length_a   1.000
_cell.length_b   1.000
_cell.length_c   1.000
_cell.angle_alpha   90.00
_cell.angle_beta   90.00
_cell.angle_gamma   90.00
#
_symmetry.space_group_name_H-M   'P 1'
#
loop_
_entity.id
_entity.type
_entity.pdbx_description
1 polymer ?
#
loop_
_entity_poly.entity_id
_entity_poly.type
_entity_poly.pdbx_seq_one_letter_code
_entity_poly.pdbx_strand_id
1 'polypeptide(L)'
;MLVLSIINLSLLGSTLADDLPRMGYSDRTPVKDLAANGYRWVTVDGPYACATEQEVRRITSNRTDMIELQMVEEGRAYYLIPGTLVRVMQDDQTNGMSQILLGGLTKPLWTYNKFLARRPIRDIYGVVETPDTAGLIDVSHAAVGRSALNER
;
A
#
# COMPACT_ATOMS: atom_id res chain seq x y z
N MET A 1 -75.68 10.34 11.78
CA MET A 1 -74.90 10.36 10.55
C MET A 1 -73.65 11.21 10.83
N LEU A 2 -72.55 10.56 11.07
CA LEU A 2 -71.25 11.24 11.35
C LEU A 2 -70.45 11.17 10.04
N VAL A 3 -70.08 12.33 9.54
CA VAL A 3 -69.20 12.46 8.36
C VAL A 3 -67.78 12.65 8.88
N LEU A 4 -66.91 11.64 8.64
CA LEU A 4 -65.50 11.71 8.95
C LEU A 4 -64.78 12.43 7.79
N SER A 5 -64.24 13.62 8.06
CA SER A 5 -63.31 14.31 7.16
C SER A 5 -61.91 13.75 7.34
N ILE A 6 -61.36 13.13 6.30
CA ILE A 6 -59.97 12.68 6.25
C ILE A 6 -59.11 13.82 5.73
N ILE A 7 -58.23 14.35 6.58
CA ILE A 7 -57.25 15.35 6.21
C ILE A 7 -56.04 14.63 5.68
N ASN A 8 -55.77 14.74 4.37
CA ASN A 8 -54.54 14.30 3.73
C ASN A 8 -53.43 15.29 4.06
N LEU A 9 -52.52 14.87 4.92
CA LEU A 9 -51.29 15.64 5.22
C LEU A 9 -50.19 15.17 4.27
N SER A 10 -49.99 15.87 3.16
CA SER A 10 -48.87 15.68 2.23
C SER A 10 -47.59 16.16 2.87
N LEU A 11 -46.77 15.26 3.38
CA LEU A 11 -45.39 15.55 3.76
C LEU A 11 -44.56 15.81 2.50
N LEU A 12 -44.23 17.05 2.23
CA LEU A 12 -43.17 17.45 1.33
C LEU A 12 -41.84 17.14 2.01
N GLY A 13 -41.30 15.94 1.73
CA GLY A 13 -39.93 15.57 2.06
C GLY A 13 -38.97 16.29 1.15
N SER A 14 -38.41 17.38 1.60
CA SER A 14 -37.27 18.05 0.94
C SER A 14 -36.04 17.19 1.13
N THR A 15 -35.64 16.48 0.08
CA THR A 15 -34.34 15.83 -0.02
C THR A 15 -33.25 16.88 -0.20
N LEU A 16 -32.72 17.41 0.89
CA LEU A 16 -31.45 18.14 0.94
C LEU A 16 -30.32 17.16 1.27
N ALA A 17 -30.04 16.28 0.33
CA ALA A 17 -28.86 15.44 0.40
C ALA A 17 -28.40 15.21 -1.04
N ASP A 18 -27.55 16.08 -1.55
CA ASP A 18 -26.53 15.71 -2.55
C ASP A 18 -25.81 16.93 -3.16
N ASP A 19 -25.16 17.73 -2.32
CA ASP A 19 -24.13 18.67 -2.83
C ASP A 19 -22.93 18.70 -1.89
N LEU A 20 -22.43 17.50 -1.50
CA LEU A 20 -21.04 17.41 -1.10
C LEU A 20 -20.22 17.34 -2.39
N PRO A 21 -19.23 18.23 -2.58
CA PRO A 21 -18.33 18.14 -3.72
C PRO A 21 -17.69 16.76 -3.65
N ARG A 22 -18.01 15.91 -4.61
CA ARG A 22 -17.27 14.68 -4.85
C ARG A 22 -15.85 15.11 -5.15
N MET A 23 -15.00 15.10 -4.12
CA MET A 23 -13.56 15.24 -4.30
C MET A 23 -13.18 14.20 -5.37
N GLY A 24 -12.75 14.73 -6.50
CA GLY A 24 -12.45 13.94 -7.68
C GLY A 24 -11.40 12.89 -7.35
N TYR A 25 -11.84 11.68 -7.24
CA TYR A 25 -11.01 10.47 -7.19
C TYR A 25 -10.56 10.17 -8.61
N SER A 26 -9.79 11.06 -9.18
CA SER A 26 -9.20 10.90 -10.52
C SER A 26 -7.69 10.94 -10.36
N ASP A 27 -7.11 9.81 -10.30
CA ASP A 27 -5.82 9.33 -10.77
C ASP A 27 -5.41 8.03 -10.04
N ARG A 28 -6.36 7.11 -9.92
CA ARG A 28 -5.98 5.77 -9.48
C ARG A 28 -5.36 5.06 -10.68
N THR A 29 -4.04 4.96 -10.69
CA THR A 29 -3.35 4.03 -11.60
C THR A 29 -4.08 2.69 -11.53
N PRO A 30 -4.59 2.18 -12.65
CA PRO A 30 -5.29 0.89 -12.64
C PRO A 30 -4.42 -0.16 -11.98
N VAL A 31 -4.97 -0.97 -11.09
CA VAL A 31 -4.22 -1.99 -10.31
C VAL A 31 -3.38 -2.89 -11.22
N LYS A 32 -3.85 -3.17 -12.44
CA LYS A 32 -3.13 -3.95 -13.46
C LYS A 32 -1.82 -3.30 -13.93
N ASP A 33 -1.69 -1.99 -13.85
CA ASP A 33 -0.52 -1.25 -14.36
C ASP A 33 0.53 -1.03 -13.25
N LEU A 34 0.17 -1.26 -11.98
CA LEU A 34 1.08 -1.09 -10.86
C LEU A 34 2.34 -1.96 -10.98
N ALA A 35 2.18 -3.19 -11.43
CA ALA A 35 3.33 -4.09 -11.61
C ALA A 35 4.32 -3.60 -12.69
N ALA A 36 3.84 -2.94 -13.75
CA ALA A 36 4.68 -2.30 -14.77
C ALA A 36 5.45 -1.11 -14.19
N ASN A 37 4.86 -0.42 -13.22
CA ASN A 37 5.45 0.73 -12.53
C ASN A 37 6.33 0.35 -11.33
N GLY A 38 6.76 -0.91 -11.24
CA GLY A 38 7.68 -1.38 -10.20
C GLY A 38 7.02 -1.76 -8.88
N TYR A 39 5.69 -1.78 -8.80
CA TYR A 39 5.01 -2.23 -7.59
C TYR A 39 4.86 -3.74 -7.56
N ARG A 40 4.89 -4.31 -6.35
CA ARG A 40 4.72 -5.74 -6.07
C ARG A 40 3.90 -5.92 -4.80
N TRP A 41 3.22 -7.05 -4.70
CA TRP A 41 2.50 -7.45 -3.48
C TRP A 41 3.27 -8.55 -2.78
N VAL A 42 3.36 -8.44 -1.45
CA VAL A 42 3.98 -9.47 -0.61
C VAL A 42 3.14 -10.73 -0.67
N THR A 43 3.80 -11.88 -0.89
CA THR A 43 3.15 -13.20 -0.92
C THR A 43 2.89 -13.73 0.49
N VAL A 44 2.07 -14.78 0.59
CA VAL A 44 1.83 -15.48 1.86
C VAL A 44 3.06 -16.20 2.40
N ASP A 45 4.07 -16.41 1.56
CA ASP A 45 5.29 -17.16 1.91
C ASP A 45 6.47 -16.23 2.28
N GLY A 46 6.26 -14.91 2.23
CA GLY A 46 7.34 -13.95 2.38
C GLY A 46 7.32 -13.20 3.70
N PRO A 47 7.96 -13.72 4.75
CA PRO A 47 7.77 -13.14 6.07
C PRO A 47 8.61 -11.92 6.40
N TYR A 48 9.72 -11.60 5.70
CA TYR A 48 10.63 -10.54 6.16
C TYR A 48 11.38 -9.78 5.07
N ALA A 49 11.82 -8.57 5.43
CA ALA A 49 12.80 -7.77 4.72
C ALA A 49 13.83 -7.19 5.71
N CYS A 50 15.07 -7.02 5.28
CA CYS A 50 16.18 -6.57 6.13
C CYS A 50 16.88 -5.35 5.54
N ALA A 51 17.66 -4.67 6.38
CA ALA A 51 18.42 -3.50 5.96
C ALA A 51 19.52 -3.84 4.92
N THR A 52 20.07 -5.05 4.95
CA THR A 52 21.11 -5.51 4.02
C THR A 52 20.80 -6.91 3.48
N GLU A 53 21.36 -7.23 2.30
CA GLU A 53 21.28 -8.58 1.72
C GLU A 53 21.88 -9.65 2.64
N GLN A 54 22.98 -9.33 3.32
CA GLN A 54 23.63 -10.28 4.23
C GLN A 54 22.71 -10.68 5.37
N GLU A 55 21.92 -9.75 5.89
CA GLU A 55 20.96 -10.02 6.95
C GLU A 55 19.81 -10.90 6.46
N VAL A 56 19.32 -10.69 5.23
CA VAL A 56 18.33 -11.57 4.61
C VAL A 56 18.88 -13.00 4.51
N ARG A 57 20.12 -13.16 4.04
CA ARG A 57 20.80 -14.47 3.94
C ARG A 57 21.02 -15.10 5.31
N ARG A 58 21.40 -14.30 6.32
CA ARG A 58 21.64 -14.76 7.69
C ARG A 58 20.38 -15.36 8.32
N ILE A 59 19.23 -14.68 8.21
CA ILE A 59 17.96 -15.21 8.71
C ILE A 59 17.61 -16.51 8.00
N THR A 60 17.78 -16.56 6.68
CA THR A 60 17.45 -17.76 5.89
C THR A 60 18.33 -18.94 6.23
N SER A 61 19.62 -18.72 6.47
CA SER A 61 20.61 -19.79 6.72
C SER A 61 20.57 -20.35 8.14
N ASN A 62 20.25 -19.48 9.09
CA ASN A 62 20.24 -19.78 10.54
C ASN A 62 18.84 -19.56 11.13
N ARG A 63 17.87 -20.29 10.64
CA ARG A 63 16.48 -20.14 11.08
C ARG A 63 16.29 -20.62 12.52
N THR A 64 16.94 -19.89 13.45
CA THR A 64 16.61 -19.95 14.88
C THR A 64 15.77 -18.72 15.17
N ASP A 65 14.61 -18.94 15.75
CA ASP A 65 13.64 -17.90 16.14
C ASP A 65 14.30 -16.75 16.91
N MET A 66 15.38 -17.04 17.65
CA MET A 66 16.16 -16.07 18.42
C MET A 66 16.86 -15.01 17.55
N ILE A 67 17.48 -15.38 16.43
CA ILE A 67 18.21 -14.43 15.56
C ILE A 67 17.21 -13.54 14.84
N GLU A 68 16.12 -14.12 14.37
CA GLU A 68 15.06 -13.39 13.70
C GLU A 68 14.43 -12.36 14.64
N LEU A 69 14.06 -12.78 15.85
CA LEU A 69 13.48 -11.89 16.87
C LEU A 69 14.43 -10.76 17.23
N GLN A 70 15.70 -11.06 17.50
CA GLN A 70 16.71 -10.05 17.82
C GLN A 70 16.85 -9.00 16.70
N MET A 71 16.88 -9.43 15.43
CA MET A 71 17.01 -8.52 14.30
C MET A 71 15.77 -7.63 14.13
N VAL A 72 14.59 -8.15 14.44
CA VAL A 72 13.34 -7.35 14.44
C VAL A 72 13.35 -6.33 15.57
N GLU A 73 13.75 -6.73 16.79
CA GLU A 73 13.86 -5.82 17.94
C GLU A 73 14.89 -4.70 17.71
N GLU A 74 15.99 -5.01 17.01
CA GLU A 74 17.03 -4.03 16.64
C GLU A 74 16.63 -3.15 15.43
N GLY A 75 15.44 -3.35 14.84
CA GLY A 75 14.96 -2.61 13.66
C GLY A 75 15.77 -2.89 12.38
N ARG A 76 16.46 -4.01 12.29
CA ARG A 76 17.23 -4.46 11.12
C ARG A 76 16.46 -5.41 10.21
N ALA A 77 15.42 -6.03 10.73
CA ALA A 77 14.48 -6.84 9.99
C ALA A 77 13.04 -6.41 10.27
N TYR A 78 12.20 -6.56 9.27
CA TYR A 78 10.78 -6.23 9.32
C TYR A 78 9.98 -7.40 8.78
N TYR A 79 8.94 -7.79 9.50
CA TYR A 79 7.98 -8.76 8.98
C TYR A 79 7.16 -8.12 7.86
N LEU A 80 7.06 -8.84 6.75
CA LEU A 80 6.22 -8.46 5.65
C LEU A 80 4.84 -9.10 5.81
N ILE A 81 3.81 -8.29 5.74
CA ILE A 81 2.43 -8.77 5.83
C ILE A 81 1.95 -9.15 4.43
N PRO A 82 1.40 -10.37 4.22
CA PRO A 82 0.86 -10.77 2.94
C PRO A 82 -0.21 -9.79 2.43
N GLY A 83 -0.13 -9.46 1.14
CA GLY A 83 -1.00 -8.45 0.53
C GLY A 83 -0.47 -7.02 0.58
N THR A 84 0.53 -6.73 1.43
CA THR A 84 1.16 -5.40 1.47
C THR A 84 1.80 -5.05 0.13
N LEU A 85 1.51 -3.84 -0.36
CA LEU A 85 2.12 -3.30 -1.56
C LEU A 85 3.48 -2.69 -1.23
N VAL A 86 4.48 -3.01 -2.05
CA VAL A 86 5.84 -2.48 -1.94
C VAL A 86 6.28 -1.91 -3.30
N ARG A 87 7.19 -0.94 -3.28
CA ARG A 87 7.83 -0.45 -4.50
C ARG A 87 9.21 -1.05 -4.63
N VAL A 88 9.49 -1.72 -5.75
CA VAL A 88 10.82 -2.24 -6.07
C VAL A 88 11.69 -1.08 -6.55
N MET A 89 12.79 -0.85 -5.85
CA MET A 89 13.77 0.18 -6.17
C MET A 89 14.90 -0.39 -7.03
N GLN A 90 15.29 -1.63 -6.74
CA GLN A 90 16.30 -2.37 -7.47
C GLN A 90 15.93 -3.85 -7.50
N ASP A 91 16.07 -4.48 -8.65
CA ASP A 91 15.81 -5.92 -8.85
C ASP A 91 17.11 -6.63 -9.23
N ASP A 92 17.71 -7.35 -8.29
CA ASP A 92 18.89 -8.18 -8.53
C ASP A 92 18.45 -9.61 -8.87
N GLN A 93 18.24 -9.84 -10.15
CA GLN A 93 17.85 -11.15 -10.69
C GLN A 93 18.94 -12.20 -10.46
N THR A 94 20.21 -11.80 -10.41
CA THR A 94 21.34 -12.73 -10.22
C THR A 94 21.32 -13.35 -8.84
N ASN A 95 21.05 -12.56 -7.84
CA ASN A 95 20.98 -13.00 -6.44
C ASN A 95 19.57 -13.41 -6.00
N GLY A 96 18.57 -13.22 -6.86
CA GLY A 96 17.16 -13.51 -6.54
C GLY A 96 16.61 -12.63 -5.44
N MET A 97 17.12 -11.41 -5.29
CA MET A 97 16.71 -10.43 -4.30
C MET A 97 16.28 -9.12 -4.94
N SER A 98 15.43 -8.40 -4.25
CA SER A 98 15.05 -7.03 -4.61
C SER A 98 15.23 -6.10 -3.42
N GLN A 99 15.62 -4.88 -3.73
CA GLN A 99 15.53 -3.77 -2.81
C GLN A 99 14.14 -3.13 -2.94
N ILE A 100 13.41 -3.06 -1.83
CA ILE A 100 12.03 -2.60 -1.78
C ILE A 100 11.87 -1.42 -0.84
N LEU A 101 10.89 -0.57 -1.13
CA LEU A 101 10.43 0.46 -0.23
C LEU A 101 9.05 0.07 0.31
N LEU A 102 8.91 0.08 1.63
CA LEU A 102 7.65 -0.10 2.35
C LEU A 102 7.02 1.26 2.65
N GLY A 103 5.71 1.32 2.68
CA GLY A 103 4.98 2.51 3.09
C GLY A 103 5.39 2.94 4.51
N GLY A 104 5.56 4.25 4.69
CA GLY A 104 6.01 4.84 5.95
C GLY A 104 7.49 4.70 6.26
N LEU A 105 8.28 3.95 5.47
CA LEU A 105 9.72 3.89 5.62
C LEU A 105 10.42 4.79 4.60
N THR A 106 11.50 5.44 5.04
CA THR A 106 12.34 6.29 4.18
C THR A 106 13.55 5.54 3.63
N LYS A 107 13.90 4.41 4.22
CA LYS A 107 15.05 3.60 3.81
C LYS A 107 14.55 2.33 3.11
N PRO A 108 15.12 1.98 1.97
CA PRO A 108 14.78 0.73 1.29
C PRO A 108 15.35 -0.47 2.07
N LEU A 109 14.67 -1.60 1.91
CA LEU A 109 15.01 -2.88 2.54
C LEU A 109 15.23 -3.93 1.47
N TRP A 110 15.97 -4.99 1.81
CA TRP A 110 16.22 -6.14 0.93
C TRP A 110 15.30 -7.32 1.30
N THR A 111 14.77 -7.98 0.28
CA THR A 111 13.97 -9.20 0.44
C THR A 111 14.19 -10.14 -0.76
N TYR A 112 13.75 -11.39 -0.67
CA TYR A 112 13.80 -12.32 -1.80
C TYR A 112 12.69 -12.04 -2.81
N ASN A 113 13.01 -12.15 -4.11
CA ASN A 113 12.05 -11.97 -5.21
C ASN A 113 10.87 -12.96 -5.12
N LYS A 114 11.11 -14.16 -4.59
CA LYS A 114 10.06 -15.17 -4.37
C LYS A 114 8.96 -14.73 -3.41
N PHE A 115 9.23 -13.71 -2.58
CA PHE A 115 8.27 -13.15 -1.64
C PHE A 115 7.41 -12.04 -2.26
N LEU A 116 7.64 -11.71 -3.52
CA LEU A 116 7.01 -10.61 -4.22
C LEU A 116 6.23 -11.12 -5.44
N ALA A 117 4.96 -10.77 -5.52
CA ALA A 117 4.09 -11.10 -6.65
C ALA A 117 3.86 -9.88 -7.56
N ARG A 118 3.79 -10.14 -8.86
CA ARG A 118 3.36 -9.13 -9.86
C ARG A 118 1.85 -9.00 -9.95
N ARG A 119 1.12 -9.99 -9.46
CA ARG A 119 -0.33 -9.98 -9.43
C ARG A 119 -0.82 -9.49 -8.07
N PRO A 120 -1.92 -8.74 -8.03
CA PRO A 120 -2.52 -8.30 -6.79
C PRO A 120 -2.82 -9.47 -5.86
N ILE A 121 -2.45 -9.31 -4.60
CA ILE A 121 -2.80 -10.23 -3.51
C ILE A 121 -3.70 -9.47 -2.56
N ARG A 122 -4.78 -10.10 -2.14
CA ARG A 122 -5.66 -9.56 -1.11
C ARG A 122 -5.05 -9.78 0.25
N ASP A 123 -5.14 -8.78 1.09
CA ASP A 123 -4.78 -8.90 2.50
C ASP A 123 -5.77 -9.78 3.28
N ILE A 124 -5.57 -9.91 4.59
CA ILE A 124 -6.44 -10.69 5.48
C ILE A 124 -7.88 -10.16 5.54
N TYR A 125 -8.13 -8.92 5.13
CA TYR A 125 -9.46 -8.29 5.07
C TYR A 125 -10.08 -8.36 3.68
N GLY A 126 -9.41 -9.02 2.73
CA GLY A 126 -9.87 -9.14 1.34
C GLY A 126 -9.64 -7.89 0.49
N VAL A 127 -8.85 -6.94 0.97
CA VAL A 127 -8.53 -5.68 0.28
C VAL A 127 -7.25 -5.83 -0.56
N VAL A 128 -7.21 -5.21 -1.72
CA VAL A 128 -5.98 -5.04 -2.52
C VAL A 128 -5.43 -3.66 -2.24
N GLU A 129 -4.21 -3.60 -1.71
CA GLU A 129 -3.54 -2.32 -1.48
C GLU A 129 -3.15 -1.62 -2.79
N THR A 130 -3.23 -0.30 -2.75
CA THR A 130 -2.79 0.63 -3.80
C THR A 130 -1.70 1.54 -3.23
N PRO A 131 -0.92 2.26 -4.06
CA PRO A 131 0.13 3.17 -3.57
C PRO A 131 -0.36 4.18 -2.53
N ASP A 132 -1.57 4.70 -2.70
CA ASP A 132 -2.18 5.65 -1.75
C ASP A 132 -2.47 4.99 -0.40
N THR A 133 -3.07 3.80 -0.41
CA THR A 133 -3.42 3.07 0.82
C THR A 133 -2.19 2.51 1.52
N ALA A 134 -1.15 2.16 0.76
CA ALA A 134 0.12 1.67 1.29
C ALA A 134 1.04 2.80 1.80
N GLY A 135 0.67 4.07 1.62
CA GLY A 135 1.53 5.20 1.99
C GLY A 135 2.80 5.32 1.15
N LEU A 136 2.79 4.76 -0.07
CA LEU A 136 3.86 4.85 -1.05
C LEU A 136 3.64 6.07 -1.93
N ILE A 137 3.75 7.26 -1.35
CA ILE A 137 3.54 8.53 -2.07
C ILE A 137 4.67 8.69 -3.08
N ASP A 138 4.30 8.88 -4.34
CA ASP A 138 5.27 9.16 -5.39
C ASP A 138 5.79 10.59 -5.22
N VAL A 139 7.00 10.72 -4.67
CA VAL A 139 7.66 12.01 -4.40
C VAL A 139 7.94 12.77 -5.72
N SER A 140 7.84 12.12 -6.87
CA SER A 140 8.07 12.74 -8.19
C SER A 140 6.99 13.77 -8.55
N HIS A 141 5.78 13.65 -8.06
CA HIS A 141 4.71 14.64 -8.29
C HIS A 141 4.74 15.84 -7.32
N ALA A 142 5.40 15.73 -6.17
CA ALA A 142 5.52 16.82 -5.20
C ALA A 142 6.51 17.92 -5.64
N ALA A 143 7.42 17.63 -6.56
CA ALA A 143 8.44 18.58 -7.02
C ALA A 143 7.93 19.55 -8.10
N VAL A 144 6.92 19.18 -8.88
CA VAL A 144 6.42 20.02 -9.98
C VAL A 144 5.53 21.18 -9.49
N GLY A 145 4.90 21.02 -8.31
CA GLY A 145 4.01 22.07 -7.76
C GLY A 145 4.71 23.28 -7.13
N ARG A 146 6.01 23.22 -6.84
CA ARG A 146 6.75 24.31 -6.14
C ARG A 146 7.44 25.30 -7.06
N SER A 147 7.62 25.04 -8.34
CA SER A 147 8.27 25.97 -9.28
C SER A 147 7.34 27.06 -9.81
N ALA A 148 6.03 26.96 -9.66
CA ALA A 148 5.08 27.91 -10.26
C ALA A 148 4.69 29.09 -9.36
N LEU A 149 5.18 29.15 -8.11
CA LEU A 149 4.80 30.22 -7.15
C LEU A 149 5.89 31.27 -6.88
N ASN A 150 7.02 31.24 -7.61
CA ASN A 150 8.11 32.17 -7.34
C ASN A 150 8.41 33.15 -8.49
N GLU A 151 7.48 33.33 -9.42
CA GLU A 151 7.55 34.38 -10.45
C GLU A 151 6.30 35.25 -10.41
N ARG A 152 6.23 36.13 -9.38
CA ARG A 152 5.46 37.38 -9.43
C ARG A 152 6.04 38.40 -8.46
#